data_5a62ade57ebc1ebf72c48be4db73f8ed
#
_entry.id   5a62ade57ebc1ebf72c48be4db73f8ed
#
_cell.length_a   1.000
_cell.length_b   1.000
_cell.length_c   1.000
_cell.angle_alpha   90.00
_cell.angle_beta   90.00
_cell.angle_gamma   90.00
#
_symmetry.space_group_name_H-M   'P 1'
#
loop_
_entity.id
_entity.type
_entity.pdbx_description
1 polymer ?
#
loop_
_entity_poly.entity_id
_entity_poly.type
_entity_poly.pdbx_seq_one_letter_code
_entity_poly.pdbx_strand_id
1 'polypeptide(L)'
;MPPRLPLTVVAAQPPCTALDVAANVRAHADTVRRAGARLVVFPELSLTGYELDAPALDPADPRLAPLVEACADSGALALAGAPLPLEGGGRSLGVLVVDGAGARIAYRKMCLGGAEPAHFTAGTGPGVVEVDGWRLGLAVCRDMGAPEQAARTASLGIDAYVAGAVDTPDDAAVQEERARRIGRDHGVPVVVASFAGPTGGGYDRTAGRSGIWAADGTVLARCGSGPGETARAVLVA
;
A
#
# COMPACT_ATOMS: atom_id res chain seq x y z
N MET A 1 14.26 -0.06 -25.67
CA MET A 1 13.69 -1.11 -24.80
C MET A 1 12.41 -1.61 -25.46
N PRO A 2 12.05 -2.90 -25.39
CA PRO A 2 10.73 -3.33 -25.87
C PRO A 2 9.64 -2.59 -25.09
N PRO A 3 8.48 -2.33 -25.71
CA PRO A 3 7.36 -1.68 -25.02
C PRO A 3 6.93 -2.56 -23.84
N ARG A 4 6.73 -1.97 -22.66
CA ARG A 4 6.20 -2.68 -21.51
C ARG A 4 4.75 -3.07 -21.78
N LEU A 5 4.37 -4.25 -21.28
CA LEU A 5 2.96 -4.63 -21.31
C LEU A 5 2.16 -3.74 -20.34
N PRO A 6 0.89 -3.45 -20.66
CA PRO A 6 0.02 -2.74 -19.74
C PRO A 6 -0.08 -3.46 -18.39
N LEU A 7 -0.02 -2.71 -17.29
CA LEU A 7 -0.12 -3.23 -15.93
C LEU A 7 -1.52 -2.99 -15.37
N THR A 8 -2.27 -4.06 -15.14
CA THR A 8 -3.55 -3.96 -14.43
C THR A 8 -3.32 -3.84 -12.93
N VAL A 9 -3.80 -2.77 -12.33
CA VAL A 9 -3.62 -2.46 -10.91
C VAL A 9 -4.96 -2.27 -10.20
N VAL A 10 -4.98 -2.65 -8.92
CA VAL A 10 -6.12 -2.44 -8.01
C VAL A 10 -5.63 -1.76 -6.74
N ALA A 11 -6.26 -0.66 -6.35
CA ALA A 11 -6.20 -0.09 -5.02
C ALA A 11 -7.40 -0.60 -4.21
N ALA A 12 -7.15 -1.33 -3.13
CA ALA A 12 -8.17 -2.06 -2.37
C ALA A 12 -8.36 -1.48 -0.97
N GLN A 13 -9.59 -1.53 -0.48
CA GLN A 13 -9.94 -1.16 0.89
C GLN A 13 -10.74 -2.29 1.55
N PRO A 14 -10.07 -3.42 1.88
CA PRO A 14 -10.75 -4.57 2.50
C PRO A 14 -11.29 -4.21 3.88
N PRO A 15 -12.30 -4.95 4.38
CA PRO A 15 -12.65 -4.87 5.79
C PRO A 15 -11.44 -5.27 6.65
N CYS A 16 -11.29 -4.63 7.80
CA CYS A 16 -10.19 -4.87 8.72
C CYS A 16 -10.72 -5.21 10.12
N THR A 17 -10.08 -6.19 10.76
CA THR A 17 -10.28 -6.52 12.16
C THR A 17 -8.98 -6.23 12.91
N ALA A 18 -9.04 -5.31 13.88
CA ALA A 18 -7.86 -4.90 14.64
C ALA A 18 -7.20 -6.11 15.31
N LEU A 19 -5.87 -6.23 15.16
CA LEU A 19 -5.00 -7.28 15.69
C LEU A 19 -5.29 -8.71 15.17
N ASP A 20 -6.32 -8.96 14.39
CA ASP A 20 -6.58 -10.29 13.82
C ASP A 20 -5.93 -10.47 12.44
N VAL A 21 -4.62 -10.77 12.47
CA VAL A 21 -3.83 -11.00 11.25
C VAL A 21 -4.45 -12.08 10.36
N ALA A 22 -4.98 -13.16 10.96
CA ALA A 22 -5.54 -14.27 10.18
C ALA A 22 -6.83 -13.87 9.45
N ALA A 23 -7.71 -13.08 10.09
CA ALA A 23 -8.90 -12.56 9.44
C ALA A 23 -8.53 -11.56 8.33
N ASN A 24 -7.59 -10.65 8.60
CA ASN A 24 -7.13 -9.66 7.62
C ASN A 24 -6.46 -10.32 6.41
N VAL A 25 -5.60 -11.32 6.62
CA VAL A 25 -4.99 -12.09 5.52
C VAL A 25 -6.06 -12.76 4.65
N ARG A 26 -7.10 -13.36 5.26
CA ARG A 26 -8.22 -13.93 4.46
C ARG A 26 -8.93 -12.87 3.63
N ALA A 27 -9.22 -11.69 4.21
CA ALA A 27 -9.85 -10.59 3.49
C ALA A 27 -8.99 -10.09 2.33
N HIS A 28 -7.66 -10.04 2.51
CA HIS A 28 -6.70 -9.71 1.45
C HIS A 28 -6.67 -10.79 0.36
N ALA A 29 -6.58 -12.07 0.73
CA ALA A 29 -6.60 -13.19 -0.20
C ALA A 29 -7.87 -13.21 -1.06
N ASP A 30 -9.03 -13.01 -0.43
CA ASP A 30 -10.31 -12.91 -1.13
C ASP A 30 -10.37 -11.72 -2.09
N THR A 31 -9.75 -10.60 -1.70
CA THR A 31 -9.65 -9.42 -2.56
C THR A 31 -8.74 -9.71 -3.74
N VAL A 32 -7.57 -10.33 -3.55
CA VAL A 32 -6.66 -10.73 -4.63
C VAL A 32 -7.36 -11.66 -5.64
N ARG A 33 -8.07 -12.70 -5.16
CA ARG A 33 -8.79 -13.64 -6.04
C ARG A 33 -9.85 -12.95 -6.91
N ARG A 34 -10.51 -11.92 -6.37
CA ARG A 34 -11.56 -11.17 -7.10
C ARG A 34 -11.03 -10.03 -7.96
N ALA A 35 -9.80 -9.56 -7.71
CA ALA A 35 -9.26 -8.34 -8.31
C ALA A 35 -9.10 -8.43 -9.84
N GLY A 36 -8.77 -9.60 -10.38
CA GLY A 36 -8.44 -9.76 -11.79
C GLY A 36 -7.33 -8.80 -12.23
N ALA A 37 -6.31 -8.59 -11.37
CA ALA A 37 -5.25 -7.63 -11.54
C ALA A 37 -3.88 -8.25 -11.27
N ARG A 38 -2.85 -7.69 -11.91
CA ARG A 38 -1.47 -8.13 -11.72
C ARG A 38 -0.86 -7.54 -10.44
N LEU A 39 -1.32 -6.36 -10.02
CA LEU A 39 -0.92 -5.69 -8.80
C LEU A 39 -2.14 -5.34 -7.95
N VAL A 40 -2.11 -5.73 -6.67
CA VAL A 40 -3.12 -5.35 -5.68
C VAL A 40 -2.44 -4.63 -4.52
N VAL A 41 -2.87 -3.39 -4.27
CA VAL A 41 -2.30 -2.53 -3.22
C VAL A 41 -3.29 -2.42 -2.07
N PHE A 42 -2.79 -2.59 -0.86
CA PHE A 42 -3.55 -2.54 0.38
C PHE A 42 -3.12 -1.37 1.27
N PRO A 43 -3.96 -0.95 2.24
CA PRO A 43 -3.69 0.18 3.12
C PRO A 43 -2.47 -0.02 4.04
N GLU A 44 -2.03 1.09 4.63
CA GLU A 44 -1.04 1.12 5.70
C GLU A 44 -1.47 0.22 6.87
N LEU A 45 -0.55 -0.64 7.39
CA LEU A 45 -0.84 -1.59 8.48
C LEU A 45 -2.08 -2.48 8.27
N SER A 46 -2.47 -2.73 7.02
CA SER A 46 -3.71 -3.44 6.69
C SER A 46 -3.76 -4.89 7.19
N LEU A 47 -2.61 -5.50 7.49
CA LEU A 47 -2.55 -6.86 8.03
C LEU A 47 -2.81 -6.92 9.54
N THR A 48 -2.65 -5.82 10.28
CA THR A 48 -2.87 -5.76 11.73
C THR A 48 -3.99 -4.82 12.16
N GLY A 49 -4.47 -3.97 11.24
CA GLY A 49 -5.14 -2.74 11.59
C GLY A 49 -4.12 -1.68 12.00
N TYR A 50 -4.55 -0.43 12.10
CA TYR A 50 -3.68 0.67 12.52
C TYR A 50 -3.46 0.63 14.05
N GLU A 51 -2.90 -0.49 14.52
CA GLU A 51 -2.57 -0.74 15.93
C GLU A 51 -1.07 -0.61 16.13
N LEU A 52 -0.65 0.49 16.77
CA LEU A 52 0.77 0.83 16.88
C LEU A 52 1.54 -0.14 17.78
N ASP A 53 0.85 -0.84 18.68
CA ASP A 53 1.43 -1.87 19.55
C ASP A 53 1.41 -3.28 18.95
N ALA A 54 0.84 -3.45 17.76
CA ALA A 54 0.80 -4.75 17.11
C ALA A 54 2.21 -5.36 16.98
N PRO A 55 2.40 -6.65 17.29
CA PRO A 55 3.68 -7.33 17.11
C PRO A 55 4.17 -7.24 15.67
N ALA A 56 5.48 -7.23 15.49
CA ALA A 56 6.08 -7.34 14.16
C ALA A 56 5.62 -8.63 13.47
N LEU A 57 5.27 -8.53 12.20
CA LEU A 57 4.90 -9.66 11.35
C LEU A 57 6.12 -10.08 10.53
N ASP A 58 6.61 -11.29 10.79
CA ASP A 58 7.69 -11.88 10.01
C ASP A 58 7.18 -12.25 8.61
N PRO A 59 7.94 -11.98 7.53
CA PRO A 59 7.58 -12.44 6.20
C PRO A 59 7.37 -13.95 6.08
N ALA A 60 7.98 -14.75 6.94
CA ALA A 60 7.80 -16.20 6.99
C ALA A 60 6.63 -16.65 7.89
N ASP A 61 5.83 -15.72 8.42
CA ASP A 61 4.70 -16.05 9.29
C ASP A 61 3.69 -16.95 8.56
N PRO A 62 3.37 -18.16 9.09
CA PRO A 62 2.48 -19.10 8.42
C PRO A 62 1.06 -18.57 8.21
N ARG A 63 0.64 -17.53 8.96
CA ARG A 63 -0.66 -16.88 8.74
C ARG A 63 -0.76 -16.20 7.38
N LEU A 64 0.37 -15.89 6.71
CA LEU A 64 0.39 -15.31 5.37
C LEU A 64 0.07 -16.32 4.25
N ALA A 65 0.08 -17.62 4.53
CA ALA A 65 -0.13 -18.67 3.52
C ALA A 65 -1.37 -18.47 2.63
N PRO A 66 -2.58 -18.11 3.15
CA PRO A 66 -3.74 -17.89 2.29
C PRO A 66 -3.57 -16.76 1.26
N LEU A 67 -2.79 -15.72 1.59
CA LEU A 67 -2.50 -14.62 0.66
C LEU A 67 -1.46 -15.04 -0.38
N VAL A 68 -0.43 -15.81 0.03
CA VAL A 68 0.56 -16.39 -0.89
C VAL A 68 -0.12 -17.31 -1.90
N GLU A 69 -1.01 -18.19 -1.43
CA GLU A 69 -1.81 -19.07 -2.30
C GLU A 69 -2.69 -18.29 -3.28
N ALA A 70 -3.38 -17.24 -2.80
CA ALA A 70 -4.19 -16.39 -3.67
C ALA A 70 -3.36 -15.68 -4.75
N CYS A 71 -2.15 -15.25 -4.41
CA CYS A 71 -1.21 -14.67 -5.36
C CYS A 71 -0.69 -15.73 -6.36
N ALA A 72 -0.41 -16.94 -5.91
CA ALA A 72 0.00 -18.05 -6.78
C ALA A 72 -1.08 -18.41 -7.80
N ASP A 73 -2.33 -18.56 -7.33
CA ASP A 73 -3.48 -18.94 -8.17
C ASP A 73 -3.82 -17.89 -9.23
N SER A 74 -3.68 -16.60 -8.89
CA SER A 74 -4.05 -15.47 -9.76
C SER A 74 -2.89 -14.90 -10.58
N GLY A 75 -1.66 -15.26 -10.25
CA GLY A 75 -0.46 -14.62 -10.77
C GLY A 75 -0.29 -13.17 -10.30
N ALA A 76 -1.02 -12.75 -9.29
CA ALA A 76 -0.96 -11.39 -8.76
C ALA A 76 0.24 -11.18 -7.82
N LEU A 77 0.62 -9.91 -7.67
CA LEU A 77 1.51 -9.42 -6.63
C LEU A 77 0.71 -8.51 -5.70
N ALA A 78 0.79 -8.75 -4.41
CA ALA A 78 0.13 -7.94 -3.37
C ALA A 78 1.15 -7.09 -2.62
N LEU A 79 0.82 -5.81 -2.37
CA LEU A 79 1.54 -4.91 -1.48
C LEU A 79 0.70 -4.67 -0.25
N ALA A 80 1.11 -5.20 0.91
CA ALA A 80 0.32 -5.17 2.15
C ALA A 80 1.10 -4.49 3.29
N GLY A 81 0.42 -3.59 4.00
CA GLY A 81 0.98 -2.85 5.13
C GLY A 81 1.08 -3.70 6.41
N ALA A 82 2.22 -3.65 7.10
CA ALA A 82 2.44 -4.36 8.35
C ALA A 82 3.50 -3.68 9.24
N PRO A 83 3.49 -3.92 10.57
CA PRO A 83 4.66 -3.72 11.40
C PRO A 83 5.69 -4.80 11.06
N LEU A 84 6.94 -4.41 10.81
CA LEU A 84 8.00 -5.28 10.30
C LEU A 84 9.15 -5.40 11.29
N PRO A 85 9.76 -6.59 11.45
CA PRO A 85 10.89 -6.77 12.36
C PRO A 85 12.13 -6.02 11.87
N LEU A 86 12.95 -5.56 12.82
CA LEU A 86 14.28 -5.01 12.57
C LEU A 86 15.34 -5.99 13.06
N GLU A 87 16.47 -6.06 12.35
CA GLU A 87 17.65 -6.74 12.84
C GLU A 87 18.10 -6.10 14.16
N GLY A 88 18.39 -6.90 15.17
CA GLY A 88 18.75 -6.42 16.50
C GLY A 88 17.57 -6.02 17.40
N GLY A 89 16.34 -6.20 16.93
CA GLY A 89 15.13 -5.92 17.72
C GLY A 89 14.45 -4.61 17.35
N GLY A 90 13.22 -4.43 17.84
CA GLY A 90 12.37 -3.31 17.46
C GLY A 90 11.53 -3.55 16.20
N ARG A 91 10.83 -2.52 15.76
CA ARG A 91 9.86 -2.59 14.65
C ARG A 91 9.95 -1.37 13.74
N SER A 92 9.69 -1.56 12.47
CA SER A 92 9.39 -0.49 11.51
C SER A 92 7.98 -0.66 10.95
N LEU A 93 7.36 0.41 10.54
CA LEU A 93 6.13 0.38 9.75
C LEU A 93 6.52 0.24 8.29
N GLY A 94 5.88 -0.65 7.52
CA GLY A 94 6.27 -0.80 6.14
C GLY A 94 5.35 -1.67 5.29
N VAL A 95 5.89 -2.12 4.17
CA VAL A 95 5.17 -2.86 3.14
C VAL A 95 5.83 -4.22 2.92
N LEU A 96 5.03 -5.27 3.01
CA LEU A 96 5.35 -6.59 2.47
C LEU A 96 4.93 -6.65 1.00
N VAL A 97 5.78 -7.19 0.16
CA VAL A 97 5.38 -7.71 -1.13
C VAL A 97 5.14 -9.20 -0.99
N VAL A 98 3.99 -9.66 -1.46
CA VAL A 98 3.57 -11.06 -1.42
C VAL A 98 3.28 -11.52 -2.84
N ASP A 99 3.83 -12.65 -3.21
CA ASP A 99 3.58 -13.33 -4.49
C ASP A 99 3.45 -14.85 -4.25
N GLY A 100 3.34 -15.63 -5.32
CA GLY A 100 3.22 -17.09 -5.22
C GLY A 100 4.45 -17.81 -4.64
N ALA A 101 5.58 -17.13 -4.50
CA ALA A 101 6.79 -17.68 -3.90
C ALA A 101 6.90 -17.38 -2.40
N GLY A 102 6.08 -16.46 -1.87
CA GLY A 102 6.07 -16.08 -0.45
C GLY A 102 5.98 -14.58 -0.23
N ALA A 103 6.37 -14.14 0.97
CA ALA A 103 6.39 -12.73 1.32
C ALA A 103 7.81 -12.25 1.62
N ARG A 104 8.10 -10.97 1.33
CA ARG A 104 9.35 -10.31 1.67
C ARG A 104 9.12 -8.84 2.00
N ILE A 105 10.01 -8.25 2.78
CA ILE A 105 9.97 -6.82 3.10
C ILE A 105 10.38 -6.04 1.84
N ALA A 106 9.52 -5.13 1.40
CA ALA A 106 9.75 -4.29 0.22
C ALA A 106 10.12 -2.85 0.58
N TYR A 107 9.56 -2.33 1.68
CA TYR A 107 9.76 -0.94 2.07
C TYR A 107 9.54 -0.75 3.57
N ARG A 108 10.23 0.22 4.15
CA ARG A 108 10.03 0.72 5.51
C ARG A 108 9.73 2.21 5.45
N LYS A 109 8.63 2.63 6.06
CA LYS A 109 8.16 4.03 6.10
C LYS A 109 9.26 4.96 6.61
N MET A 110 9.54 6.00 5.85
CA MET A 110 10.59 6.97 6.18
C MET A 110 10.08 8.15 6.99
N CYS A 111 8.87 8.64 6.70
CA CYS A 111 8.26 9.78 7.37
C CYS A 111 7.24 9.30 8.40
N LEU A 112 7.69 9.07 9.62
CA LEU A 112 6.80 8.74 10.73
C LEU A 112 5.99 9.95 11.17
N GLY A 113 4.74 9.75 11.61
CA GLY A 113 3.83 10.80 12.02
C GLY A 113 3.10 10.50 13.32
N GLY A 114 2.52 11.53 13.95
CA GLY A 114 1.71 11.37 15.15
C GLY A 114 2.45 10.60 16.25
N ALA A 115 1.86 9.51 16.72
CA ALA A 115 2.42 8.64 17.75
C ALA A 115 3.40 7.56 17.22
N GLU A 116 3.52 7.39 15.91
CA GLU A 116 4.35 6.32 15.30
C GLU A 116 5.82 6.33 15.77
N PRO A 117 6.50 7.51 15.97
CA PRO A 117 7.90 7.51 16.43
C PRO A 117 8.14 6.87 17.81
N ALA A 118 7.11 6.74 18.65
CA ALA A 118 7.20 6.05 19.93
C ALA A 118 7.19 4.52 19.78
N HIS A 119 6.73 4.00 18.65
CA HIS A 119 6.49 2.57 18.42
C HIS A 119 7.38 1.98 17.31
N PHE A 120 7.83 2.81 16.37
CA PHE A 120 8.54 2.37 15.16
C PHE A 120 9.81 3.16 14.91
N THR A 121 10.77 2.51 14.28
CA THR A 121 11.96 3.14 13.73
C THR A 121 11.72 3.44 12.24
N ALA A 122 12.07 4.65 11.82
CA ALA A 122 11.96 5.08 10.43
C ALA A 122 12.88 4.28 9.50
N GLY A 123 12.42 4.07 8.28
CA GLY A 123 13.22 3.51 7.19
C GLY A 123 14.35 4.45 6.76
N THR A 124 15.39 3.90 6.16
CA THR A 124 16.62 4.66 5.80
C THR A 124 16.65 5.12 4.35
N GLY A 125 15.78 4.59 3.49
CA GLY A 125 15.79 4.92 2.07
C GLY A 125 14.49 4.57 1.33
N PRO A 126 14.29 5.14 0.13
CA PRO A 126 13.16 4.82 -0.72
C PRO A 126 13.26 3.38 -1.23
N GLY A 127 12.11 2.78 -1.54
CA GLY A 127 11.99 1.40 -2.01
C GLY A 127 11.36 1.32 -3.40
N VAL A 128 11.77 0.32 -4.18
CA VAL A 128 11.19 -0.01 -5.48
C VAL A 128 10.90 -1.50 -5.55
N VAL A 129 9.75 -1.85 -6.10
CA VAL A 129 9.39 -3.23 -6.48
C VAL A 129 9.24 -3.28 -7.99
N GLU A 130 9.78 -4.33 -8.59
CA GLU A 130 9.66 -4.58 -10.04
C GLU A 130 8.58 -5.64 -10.29
N VAL A 131 7.70 -5.38 -11.25
CA VAL A 131 6.68 -6.31 -11.74
C VAL A 131 6.49 -6.12 -13.24
N ASP A 132 6.71 -7.17 -14.01
CA ASP A 132 6.55 -7.21 -15.48
C ASP A 132 7.25 -6.03 -16.20
N GLY A 133 8.43 -5.63 -15.71
CA GLY A 133 9.21 -4.51 -16.22
C GLY A 133 8.78 -3.12 -15.73
N TRP A 134 7.73 -3.02 -14.91
CA TRP A 134 7.33 -1.80 -14.23
C TRP A 134 8.12 -1.63 -12.93
N ARG A 135 8.62 -0.43 -12.69
CA ARG A 135 9.31 -0.03 -11.47
C ARG A 135 8.35 0.77 -10.58
N LEU A 136 7.90 0.15 -9.49
CA LEU A 136 6.91 0.73 -8.58
C LEU A 136 7.62 1.37 -7.38
N GLY A 137 7.59 2.69 -7.29
CA GLY A 137 8.12 3.43 -6.13
C GLY A 137 7.15 3.33 -4.96
N LEU A 138 7.64 2.89 -3.80
CA LEU A 138 6.82 2.63 -2.63
C LEU A 138 6.80 3.78 -1.65
N ALA A 139 5.65 3.99 -1.03
CA ALA A 139 5.43 4.96 0.04
C ALA A 139 4.37 4.49 1.04
N VAL A 140 4.32 5.13 2.20
CA VAL A 140 3.28 4.90 3.19
C VAL A 140 2.79 6.25 3.73
N CYS A 141 1.51 6.55 3.52
CA CYS A 141 0.73 7.64 4.10
C CYS A 141 1.50 8.98 4.15
N ARG A 142 2.13 9.30 5.28
CA ARG A 142 2.86 10.56 5.50
C ARG A 142 4.01 10.80 4.50
N ASP A 143 4.60 9.76 3.92
CA ASP A 143 5.61 9.90 2.86
C ASP A 143 5.07 10.70 1.67
N MET A 144 3.78 10.54 1.34
CA MET A 144 3.11 11.31 0.28
C MET A 144 3.00 12.81 0.62
N GLY A 145 2.96 13.13 1.92
CA GLY A 145 2.89 14.51 2.42
C GLY A 145 4.24 15.23 2.40
N ALA A 146 5.35 14.52 2.19
CA ALA A 146 6.70 15.06 2.16
C ALA A 146 7.21 15.15 0.70
N PRO A 147 7.23 16.34 0.07
CA PRO A 147 7.65 16.50 -1.33
C PRO A 147 9.05 15.96 -1.60
N GLU A 148 9.98 16.19 -0.66
CA GLU A 148 11.36 15.70 -0.77
C GLU A 148 11.44 14.17 -0.81
N GLN A 149 10.57 13.49 -0.03
CA GLN A 149 10.51 12.04 -0.03
C GLN A 149 9.92 11.51 -1.34
N ALA A 150 8.86 12.13 -1.85
CA ALA A 150 8.32 11.79 -3.17
C ALA A 150 9.36 11.97 -4.28
N ALA A 151 10.12 13.06 -4.25
CA ALA A 151 11.21 13.33 -5.21
C ALA A 151 12.35 12.29 -5.10
N ARG A 152 12.75 11.90 -3.88
CA ARG A 152 13.76 10.84 -3.68
C ARG A 152 13.28 9.50 -4.25
N THR A 153 12.01 9.15 -4.05
CA THR A 153 11.43 7.92 -4.62
C THR A 153 11.40 8.00 -6.14
N ALA A 154 10.96 9.13 -6.70
CA ALA A 154 10.91 9.36 -8.15
C ALA A 154 12.30 9.31 -8.80
N SER A 155 13.35 9.80 -8.12
CA SER A 155 14.74 9.79 -8.63
C SER A 155 15.30 8.39 -8.86
N LEU A 156 14.64 7.34 -8.35
CA LEU A 156 15.00 5.95 -8.64
C LEU A 156 14.55 5.48 -10.04
N GLY A 157 13.95 6.36 -10.85
CA GLY A 157 13.44 6.01 -12.18
C GLY A 157 12.25 5.07 -12.10
N ILE A 158 11.26 5.45 -11.32
CA ILE A 158 10.01 4.70 -11.16
C ILE A 158 9.06 4.98 -12.33
N ASP A 159 8.16 4.02 -12.57
CA ASP A 159 7.11 4.11 -13.60
C ASP A 159 5.72 4.35 -13.00
N ALA A 160 5.57 4.09 -11.71
CA ALA A 160 4.37 4.41 -10.93
C ALA A 160 4.74 4.63 -9.46
N TYR A 161 4.01 5.51 -8.78
CA TYR A 161 4.11 5.75 -7.35
C TYR A 161 2.97 5.03 -6.63
N VAL A 162 3.28 4.20 -5.64
CA VAL A 162 2.31 3.31 -5.00
C VAL A 162 2.35 3.48 -3.48
N ALA A 163 1.19 3.74 -2.87
CA ALA A 163 1.11 4.00 -1.44
C ALA A 163 -0.05 3.27 -0.75
N GLY A 164 0.20 2.83 0.49
CA GLY A 164 -0.84 2.50 1.45
C GLY A 164 -1.04 3.66 2.44
N ALA A 165 -2.28 3.97 2.82
CA ALA A 165 -2.61 5.09 3.69
C ALA A 165 -3.69 4.77 4.72
N VAL A 166 -3.75 5.58 5.76
CA VAL A 166 -4.88 5.75 6.67
C VAL A 166 -5.08 7.25 6.86
N ASP A 167 -6.28 7.74 6.56
CA ASP A 167 -6.66 9.14 6.73
C ASP A 167 -8.07 9.22 7.33
N THR A 168 -8.37 10.32 8.01
CA THR A 168 -9.73 10.61 8.46
C THR A 168 -10.61 11.06 7.29
N PRO A 169 -11.95 11.01 7.41
CA PRO A 169 -12.83 11.56 6.38
C PRO A 169 -12.56 13.04 6.06
N ASP A 170 -12.11 13.82 7.05
CA ASP A 170 -11.80 15.24 6.91
C ASP A 170 -10.51 15.46 6.10
N ASP A 171 -9.58 14.51 6.13
CA ASP A 171 -8.32 14.55 5.39
C ASP A 171 -8.41 13.96 3.96
N ALA A 172 -9.58 13.45 3.57
CA ALA A 172 -9.75 12.78 2.27
C ALA A 172 -9.35 13.68 1.07
N ALA A 173 -9.66 14.97 1.13
CA ALA A 173 -9.28 15.92 0.08
C ALA A 173 -7.76 16.17 0.04
N VAL A 174 -7.11 16.15 1.19
CA VAL A 174 -5.65 16.31 1.31
C VAL A 174 -4.94 15.09 0.72
N GLN A 175 -5.41 13.89 0.98
CA GLN A 175 -4.89 12.64 0.39
C GLN A 175 -4.97 12.69 -1.14
N GLU A 176 -6.13 13.08 -1.68
CA GLU A 176 -6.36 13.18 -3.12
C GLU A 176 -5.44 14.24 -3.77
N GLU A 177 -5.26 15.41 -3.15
CA GLU A 177 -4.38 16.44 -3.67
C GLU A 177 -2.90 16.02 -3.61
N ARG A 178 -2.47 15.28 -2.58
CA ARG A 178 -1.13 14.68 -2.51
C ARG A 178 -0.88 13.73 -3.69
N ALA A 179 -1.84 12.84 -3.98
CA ALA A 179 -1.73 11.93 -5.11
C ALA A 179 -1.63 12.68 -6.45
N ARG A 180 -2.50 13.68 -6.68
CA ARG A 180 -2.48 14.51 -7.89
C ARG A 180 -1.17 15.28 -8.05
N ARG A 181 -0.67 15.86 -6.96
CA ARG A 181 0.60 16.59 -6.95
C ARG A 181 1.75 15.68 -7.33
N ILE A 182 1.88 14.50 -6.70
CA ILE A 182 2.95 13.53 -7.00
C ILE A 182 2.91 13.14 -8.48
N GLY A 183 1.72 12.86 -9.02
CA GLY A 183 1.56 12.54 -10.44
C GLY A 183 2.10 13.66 -11.34
N ARG A 184 1.66 14.90 -11.13
CA ARG A 184 2.08 16.05 -11.92
C ARG A 184 3.56 16.40 -11.77
N ASP A 185 4.08 16.37 -10.53
CA ASP A 185 5.46 16.79 -10.25
C ASP A 185 6.49 15.80 -10.81
N HIS A 186 6.13 14.53 -10.90
CA HIS A 186 7.07 13.47 -11.28
C HIS A 186 6.70 12.75 -12.59
N GLY A 187 5.58 13.08 -13.21
CA GLY A 187 5.17 12.52 -14.50
C GLY A 187 4.85 11.03 -14.44
N VAL A 188 4.35 10.52 -13.30
CA VAL A 188 4.06 9.10 -13.10
C VAL A 188 2.63 8.89 -12.60
N PRO A 189 1.93 7.80 -12.98
CA PRO A 189 0.67 7.45 -12.35
C PRO A 189 0.85 7.13 -10.87
N VAL A 190 -0.20 7.39 -10.09
CA VAL A 190 -0.21 7.21 -8.62
C VAL A 190 -1.33 6.28 -8.23
N VAL A 191 -1.01 5.29 -7.38
CA VAL A 191 -1.96 4.32 -6.81
C VAL A 191 -1.97 4.47 -5.30
N VAL A 192 -3.13 4.75 -4.70
CA VAL A 192 -3.27 4.87 -3.24
C VAL A 192 -4.36 3.95 -2.74
N ALA A 193 -4.01 3.04 -1.85
CA ALA A 193 -4.95 2.23 -1.09
C ALA A 193 -5.11 2.82 0.32
N SER A 194 -6.33 3.18 0.70
CA SER A 194 -6.65 3.80 1.98
C SER A 194 -7.66 2.97 2.77
N PHE A 195 -7.54 2.98 4.09
CA PHE A 195 -8.53 2.34 4.94
C PHE A 195 -9.93 2.91 4.73
N ALA A 196 -10.92 2.01 4.75
CA ALA A 196 -12.34 2.33 4.79
C ALA A 196 -12.99 1.66 6.02
N GLY A 197 -13.87 2.37 6.69
CA GLY A 197 -14.49 1.93 7.93
C GLY A 197 -13.57 2.10 9.16
N PRO A 198 -13.87 1.45 10.28
CA PRO A 198 -13.06 1.51 11.47
C PRO A 198 -11.76 0.71 11.31
N THR A 199 -10.70 1.19 11.98
CA THR A 199 -9.45 0.46 12.17
C THR A 199 -8.87 0.82 13.56
N GLY A 200 -7.68 0.34 13.92
CA GLY A 200 -7.07 0.62 15.22
C GLY A 200 -6.58 2.06 15.41
N GLY A 201 -5.90 2.30 16.53
CA GLY A 201 -5.26 3.57 16.83
C GLY A 201 -6.22 4.76 17.02
N GLY A 202 -7.49 4.48 17.35
CA GLY A 202 -8.51 5.53 17.56
C GLY A 202 -9.21 5.98 16.28
N TYR A 203 -9.01 5.30 15.16
CA TYR A 203 -9.72 5.58 13.90
C TYR A 203 -11.08 4.84 13.88
N ASP A 204 -12.11 5.40 14.48
CA ASP A 204 -13.49 4.88 14.42
C ASP A 204 -14.08 5.00 13.00
N ARG A 205 -13.57 5.94 12.23
CA ARG A 205 -13.94 6.20 10.83
C ARG A 205 -12.71 6.62 10.05
N THR A 206 -12.56 6.05 8.85
CA THR A 206 -11.49 6.41 7.91
C THR A 206 -12.06 6.88 6.58
N ALA A 207 -11.22 7.55 5.78
CA ALA A 207 -11.63 8.22 4.55
C ALA A 207 -12.13 7.26 3.47
N GLY A 208 -11.59 6.04 3.39
CA GLY A 208 -11.73 5.20 2.21
C GLY A 208 -11.13 5.88 0.99
N ARG A 209 -11.90 5.95 -0.10
CA ARG A 209 -11.55 6.70 -1.32
C ARG A 209 -10.22 6.27 -1.95
N SER A 210 -9.85 4.99 -1.79
CA SER A 210 -8.74 4.40 -2.52
C SER A 210 -8.84 4.76 -4.00
N GLY A 211 -7.73 5.13 -4.63
CA GLY A 211 -7.80 5.64 -5.99
C GLY A 211 -6.54 5.46 -6.82
N ILE A 212 -6.69 5.71 -8.11
CA ILE A 212 -5.64 5.63 -9.11
C ILE A 212 -5.73 6.90 -9.96
N TRP A 213 -4.60 7.58 -10.11
CA TRP A 213 -4.48 8.82 -10.87
C TRP A 213 -3.47 8.64 -12.00
N ALA A 214 -3.73 9.27 -13.12
CA ALA A 214 -2.77 9.40 -14.22
C ALA A 214 -1.64 10.38 -13.83
N ALA A 215 -0.59 10.42 -14.62
CA ALA A 215 0.55 11.32 -14.43
C ALA A 215 0.18 12.81 -14.45
N ASP A 216 -0.88 13.20 -15.16
CA ASP A 216 -1.40 14.57 -15.18
C ASP A 216 -2.31 14.91 -13.97
N GLY A 217 -2.54 13.93 -13.07
CA GLY A 217 -3.42 14.05 -11.92
C GLY A 217 -4.90 13.76 -12.20
N THR A 218 -5.25 13.32 -13.41
CA THR A 218 -6.61 12.87 -13.74
C THR A 218 -6.95 11.60 -12.99
N VAL A 219 -8.17 11.51 -12.44
CA VAL A 219 -8.65 10.29 -11.76
C VAL A 219 -8.96 9.22 -12.80
N LEU A 220 -8.26 8.08 -12.74
CA LEU A 220 -8.54 6.91 -13.57
C LEU A 220 -9.60 6.00 -12.94
N ALA A 221 -9.53 5.82 -11.62
CA ALA A 221 -10.51 5.05 -10.85
C ALA A 221 -10.50 5.51 -9.39
N ARG A 222 -11.64 5.42 -8.70
CA ARG A 222 -11.76 5.76 -7.28
C ARG A 222 -12.89 4.99 -6.62
N CYS A 223 -12.65 4.54 -5.39
CA CYS A 223 -13.66 3.96 -4.50
C CYS A 223 -14.53 5.06 -3.84
N GLY A 224 -15.66 4.66 -3.28
CA GLY A 224 -16.36 5.40 -2.23
C GLY A 224 -15.66 5.30 -0.87
N SER A 225 -16.41 5.51 0.20
CA SER A 225 -15.90 5.46 1.58
C SER A 225 -16.14 4.11 2.27
N GLY A 226 -16.80 3.16 1.61
CA GLY A 226 -17.18 1.87 2.20
C GLY A 226 -16.07 0.82 2.17
N PRO A 227 -15.97 -0.05 3.18
CA PRO A 227 -15.05 -1.18 3.14
C PRO A 227 -15.49 -2.21 2.08
N GLY A 228 -14.52 -2.98 1.56
CA GLY A 228 -14.74 -4.01 0.55
C GLY A 228 -14.72 -3.50 -0.89
N GLU A 229 -14.66 -2.19 -1.12
CA GLU A 229 -14.55 -1.61 -2.46
C GLU A 229 -13.12 -1.71 -3.04
N THR A 230 -13.02 -1.65 -4.37
CA THR A 230 -11.75 -1.64 -5.10
C THR A 230 -11.80 -0.67 -6.26
N ALA A 231 -10.76 0.13 -6.44
CA ALA A 231 -10.53 0.94 -7.63
C ALA A 231 -9.58 0.18 -8.57
N ARG A 232 -9.97 -0.01 -9.84
CA ARG A 232 -9.20 -0.78 -10.83
C ARG A 232 -8.91 0.05 -12.06
N ALA A 233 -7.67 0.04 -12.53
CA ALA A 233 -7.25 0.67 -13.77
C ALA A 233 -6.18 -0.17 -14.49
N VAL A 234 -5.91 0.18 -15.74
CA VAL A 234 -4.79 -0.33 -16.53
C VAL A 234 -3.81 0.82 -16.74
N LEU A 235 -2.59 0.66 -16.24
CA LEU A 235 -1.49 1.59 -16.50
C LEU A 235 -0.85 1.22 -17.83
N VAL A 236 -0.57 2.23 -18.64
CA VAL A 236 0.13 2.12 -19.93
C VAL A 236 1.42 2.93 -19.87
N ALA A 237 2.49 2.41 -20.53
CA ALA A 237 3.81 3.05 -20.57
C ALA A 237 3.85 4.22 -21.56
#